data_7df02906c812b8db728834613c84a908
#
_entry.id   7df02906c812b8db728834613c84a908
#
_cell.length_a   1.000
_cell.length_b   1.000
_cell.length_c   1.000
_cell.angle_alpha   90.00
_cell.angle_beta   90.00
_cell.angle_gamma   90.00
#
_symmetry.space_group_name_H-M   'P 1'
#
loop_
_entity.id
_entity.type
_entity.pdbx_description
1 polymer ?
#
loop_
_entity_poly.entity_id
_entity_poly.type
_entity_poly.pdbx_seq_one_letter_code
_entity_poly.pdbx_strand_id
1 'polypeptide(L)'
;MAISVKSLSVSRGGINLLQDVDIELKNGQAGILRGPNGVGKTTLLRALAGLQPFDSGKIECSLEDICYSGHADGVKPTLTVQENLEFWANIFGSPSISEVAEKFMIIDLLNSKVGNLSAGQKRRVGLSRLGLTGRQVWLLDEPTVSLDETSVKI
;
A
#
# COMPACT_ATOMS: atom_id res chain seq x y z
N MET A 1 -11.93 -4.23 14.85
CA MET A 1 -10.51 -4.64 14.82
C MET A 1 -10.11 -4.69 13.36
N ALA A 2 -9.09 -3.94 12.94
CA ALA A 2 -8.71 -3.90 11.53
C ALA A 2 -7.88 -5.13 11.14
N ILE A 3 -6.85 -5.46 11.94
CA ILE A 3 -6.01 -6.64 11.74
C ILE A 3 -5.44 -7.11 13.07
N SER A 4 -5.40 -8.43 13.27
CA SER A 4 -4.72 -9.09 14.38
C SER A 4 -3.84 -10.21 13.85
N VAL A 5 -2.63 -10.26 14.34
CA VAL A 5 -1.61 -11.25 13.98
C VAL A 5 -1.08 -11.85 15.28
N LYS A 6 -1.02 -13.18 15.37
CA LYS A 6 -0.56 -13.89 16.55
C LYS A 6 0.51 -14.93 16.18
N SER A 7 1.66 -14.82 16.86
CA SER A 7 2.81 -15.71 16.76
C SER A 7 3.21 -16.04 15.31
N LEU A 8 3.19 -15.02 14.44
CA LEU A 8 3.51 -15.19 13.02
C LEU A 8 5.01 -15.43 12.85
N SER A 9 5.35 -16.56 12.20
CA SER A 9 6.74 -16.87 11.85
C SER A 9 6.84 -17.11 10.34
N VAL A 10 7.89 -16.56 9.74
CA VAL A 10 8.13 -16.66 8.29
C VAL A 10 9.59 -16.98 8.04
N SER A 11 9.84 -18.05 7.28
CA SER A 11 11.15 -18.40 6.78
C SER A 11 11.27 -18.23 5.27
N ARG A 12 12.49 -18.10 4.78
CA ARG A 12 12.80 -18.08 3.36
C ARG A 12 14.13 -18.78 3.11
N GLY A 13 14.09 -19.83 2.26
CA GLY A 13 15.29 -20.62 1.95
C GLY A 13 15.92 -21.28 3.18
N GLY A 14 15.11 -21.68 4.16
CA GLY A 14 15.58 -22.30 5.42
C GLY A 14 16.10 -21.31 6.47
N ILE A 15 16.02 -20.01 6.22
CA ILE A 15 16.41 -18.97 7.17
C ILE A 15 15.16 -18.36 7.78
N ASN A 16 15.05 -18.34 9.11
CA ASN A 16 13.98 -17.66 9.81
C ASN A 16 14.19 -16.15 9.70
N LEU A 17 13.27 -15.48 9.01
CA LEU A 17 13.28 -14.02 8.85
C LEU A 17 12.43 -13.31 9.91
N LEU A 18 11.34 -13.94 10.33
CA LEU A 18 10.43 -13.43 11.35
C LEU A 18 10.07 -14.57 12.29
N GLN A 19 10.03 -14.29 13.59
CA GLN A 19 9.70 -15.28 14.61
C GLN A 19 8.77 -14.67 15.65
N ASP A 20 7.65 -15.36 15.92
CA ASP A 20 6.65 -15.03 16.93
C ASP A 20 6.19 -13.56 16.92
N VAL A 21 5.87 -13.04 15.72
CA VAL A 21 5.44 -11.65 15.56
C VAL A 21 3.97 -11.51 15.92
N ASP A 22 3.69 -10.63 16.89
CA ASP A 22 2.35 -10.24 17.29
C ASP A 22 2.06 -8.79 16.86
N ILE A 23 0.91 -8.56 16.24
CA ILE A 23 0.45 -7.22 15.81
C ILE A 23 -1.05 -7.12 16.06
N GLU A 24 -1.47 -6.04 16.67
CA GLU A 24 -2.88 -5.69 16.79
C GLU A 24 -3.08 -4.23 16.39
N LEU A 25 -3.92 -3.99 15.37
CA LEU A 25 -4.32 -2.64 14.97
C LEU A 25 -5.83 -2.56 14.92
N LYS A 26 -6.36 -1.48 15.51
CA LYS A 26 -7.78 -1.13 15.48
C LYS A 26 -8.05 -0.19 14.30
N ASN A 27 -9.32 -0.03 13.96
CA ASN A 27 -9.73 0.94 12.95
C ASN A 27 -9.23 2.34 13.32
N GLY A 28 -8.70 3.06 12.34
CA GLY A 28 -8.13 4.39 12.53
C GLY A 28 -6.71 4.44 13.12
N GLN A 29 -6.08 3.30 13.37
CA GLN A 29 -4.69 3.23 13.81
C GLN A 29 -3.73 3.00 12.64
N ALA A 30 -2.51 3.54 12.75
CA ALA A 30 -1.41 3.27 11.85
C ALA A 30 -0.26 2.59 12.61
N GLY A 31 0.29 1.53 12.04
CA GLY A 31 1.49 0.85 12.53
C GLY A 31 2.69 1.18 11.65
N ILE A 32 3.82 1.51 12.24
CA ILE A 32 5.06 1.80 11.50
C ILE A 32 6.07 0.71 11.78
N LEU A 33 6.45 -0.04 10.72
CA LEU A 33 7.51 -1.04 10.78
C LEU A 33 8.88 -0.35 10.62
N ARG A 34 9.71 -0.42 11.63
CA ARG A 34 11.06 0.14 11.62
C ARG A 34 12.10 -0.97 11.74
N GLY A 35 13.27 -0.76 11.15
CA GLY A 35 14.40 -1.68 11.20
C GLY A 35 15.29 -1.57 9.97
N PRO A 36 16.49 -2.16 10.00
CA PRO A 36 17.43 -2.13 8.88
C PRO A 36 16.88 -2.83 7.64
N ASN A 37 17.52 -2.58 6.50
CA ASN A 37 17.19 -3.29 5.27
C ASN A 37 17.48 -4.79 5.42
N GLY A 38 16.61 -5.62 4.87
CA GLY A 38 16.73 -7.08 4.96
C GLY A 38 16.15 -7.72 6.23
N VAL A 39 15.70 -6.94 7.24
CA VAL A 39 15.15 -7.49 8.50
C VAL A 39 13.79 -8.20 8.36
N GLY A 40 13.18 -8.17 7.17
CA GLY A 40 11.91 -8.87 6.93
C GLY A 40 10.68 -7.97 6.84
N LYS A 41 10.80 -6.64 6.81
CA LYS A 41 9.64 -5.72 6.72
C LYS A 41 8.73 -6.04 5.52
N THR A 42 9.30 -6.09 4.32
CA THR A 42 8.59 -6.46 3.09
C THR A 42 8.02 -7.88 3.17
N THR A 43 8.77 -8.82 3.77
CA THR A 43 8.32 -10.21 3.99
C THR A 43 7.08 -10.25 4.85
N LEU A 44 7.06 -9.50 5.96
CA LEU A 44 5.90 -9.37 6.84
C LEU A 44 4.69 -8.81 6.09
N LEU A 45 4.85 -7.67 5.43
CA LEU A 45 3.76 -7.04 4.68
C LEU A 45 3.19 -7.96 3.59
N ARG A 46 4.05 -8.71 2.89
CA ARG A 46 3.62 -9.68 1.87
C ARG A 46 2.91 -10.89 2.48
N ALA A 47 3.35 -11.38 3.64
CA ALA A 47 2.67 -12.45 4.36
C ALA A 47 1.27 -11.99 4.81
N LEU A 48 1.15 -10.79 5.37
CA LEU A 48 -0.13 -10.19 5.76
C LEU A 48 -1.07 -9.98 4.57
N ALA A 49 -0.52 -9.67 3.39
CA ALA A 49 -1.29 -9.51 2.15
C ALA A 49 -1.67 -10.84 1.48
N GLY A 50 -1.27 -11.99 2.04
CA GLY A 50 -1.48 -13.30 1.41
C GLY A 50 -0.63 -13.54 0.15
N LEU A 51 0.39 -12.71 -0.09
CA LEU A 51 1.29 -12.80 -1.25
C LEU A 51 2.50 -13.70 -0.99
N GLN A 52 2.69 -14.15 0.22
CA GLN A 52 3.75 -15.05 0.65
C GLN A 52 3.23 -15.97 1.74
N PRO A 53 3.56 -17.29 1.69
CA PRO A 53 3.23 -18.21 2.77
C PRO A 53 3.99 -17.85 4.05
N PHE A 54 3.47 -18.30 5.19
CA PHE A 54 4.11 -18.23 6.49
C PHE A 54 4.15 -19.64 7.13
N ASP A 55 5.08 -19.85 8.07
CA ASP A 55 5.33 -21.18 8.62
C ASP A 55 4.37 -21.52 9.77
N SER A 56 4.07 -20.53 10.63
CA SER A 56 3.18 -20.69 11.78
C SER A 56 2.53 -19.35 12.16
N GLY A 57 1.54 -19.43 13.04
CA GLY A 57 0.79 -18.29 13.54
C GLY A 57 -0.58 -18.15 12.89
N LYS A 58 -1.23 -17.01 13.18
CA LYS A 58 -2.58 -16.72 12.69
C LYS A 58 -2.71 -15.27 12.29
N ILE A 59 -3.35 -15.01 11.17
CA ILE A 59 -3.73 -13.66 10.70
C ILE A 59 -5.25 -13.60 10.71
N GLU A 60 -5.80 -12.67 11.50
CA GLU A 60 -7.23 -12.41 11.61
C GLU A 60 -7.54 -11.09 10.88
N CYS A 61 -7.75 -11.20 9.59
CA CYS A 61 -8.22 -10.15 8.69
C CYS A 61 -8.67 -10.82 7.40
N SER A 62 -9.75 -10.35 6.79
CA SER A 62 -10.14 -10.81 5.46
C SER A 62 -9.14 -10.27 4.43
N LEU A 63 -8.69 -11.12 3.51
CA LEU A 63 -7.83 -10.68 2.39
C LEU A 63 -8.57 -9.68 1.47
N GLU A 64 -9.89 -9.73 1.44
CA GLU A 64 -10.72 -8.78 0.69
C GLU A 64 -10.67 -7.38 1.28
N ASP A 65 -10.38 -7.25 2.58
CA ASP A 65 -10.23 -5.96 3.26
C ASP A 65 -8.81 -5.36 3.16
N ILE A 66 -7.86 -6.13 2.62
CA ILE A 66 -6.45 -5.74 2.55
C ILE A 66 -6.11 -5.23 1.14
N CYS A 67 -5.43 -4.09 1.05
CA CYS A 67 -4.67 -3.72 -0.14
C CYS A 67 -3.18 -3.55 0.17
N TYR A 68 -2.34 -3.96 -0.78
CA TYR A 68 -0.90 -3.88 -0.67
C TYR A 68 -0.32 -2.95 -1.74
N SER A 69 0.56 -2.06 -1.33
CA SER A 69 1.37 -1.23 -2.21
C SER A 69 2.85 -1.48 -1.95
N GLY A 70 3.52 -2.05 -2.93
CA GLY A 70 4.98 -2.22 -2.94
C GLY A 70 5.73 -1.02 -3.53
N HIS A 71 6.96 -1.23 -3.95
CA HIS A 71 7.81 -0.19 -4.54
C HIS A 71 7.27 0.35 -5.89
N ALA A 72 6.64 -0.51 -6.70
CA ALA A 72 6.10 -0.10 -7.98
C ALA A 72 4.78 0.67 -7.81
N ASP A 73 4.68 1.84 -8.42
CA ASP A 73 3.49 2.70 -8.31
C ASP A 73 2.25 2.12 -9.00
N GLY A 74 2.43 1.15 -9.90
CA GLY A 74 1.32 0.49 -10.61
C GLY A 74 0.55 1.42 -11.54
N VAL A 75 1.23 2.40 -12.12
CA VAL A 75 0.69 3.38 -13.07
C VAL A 75 1.34 3.24 -14.44
N LYS A 76 0.58 3.57 -15.49
CA LYS A 76 1.07 3.56 -16.87
C LYS A 76 1.57 4.96 -17.25
N PRO A 77 2.86 5.14 -17.57
CA PRO A 77 3.45 6.45 -17.88
C PRO A 77 2.87 7.13 -19.13
N THR A 78 2.36 6.34 -20.08
CA THR A 78 1.80 6.82 -21.35
C THR A 78 0.40 7.40 -21.21
N LEU A 79 -0.31 7.04 -20.16
CA LEU A 79 -1.65 7.53 -19.85
C LEU A 79 -1.60 8.78 -18.99
N THR A 80 -2.69 9.56 -19.01
CA THR A 80 -2.90 10.65 -18.06
C THR A 80 -3.15 10.12 -16.65
N VAL A 81 -3.08 11.00 -15.65
CA VAL A 81 -3.46 10.65 -14.27
C VAL A 81 -4.92 10.22 -14.22
N GLN A 82 -5.81 10.97 -14.89
CA GLN A 82 -7.23 10.64 -14.96
C GLN A 82 -7.46 9.24 -15.54
N GLU A 83 -6.89 8.93 -16.70
CA GLU A 83 -7.02 7.60 -17.33
C GLU A 83 -6.48 6.46 -16.45
N ASN A 84 -5.40 6.70 -15.71
CA ASN A 84 -4.90 5.72 -14.73
C ASN A 84 -5.90 5.51 -13.59
N LEU A 85 -6.48 6.59 -13.04
CA LEU A 85 -7.46 6.48 -11.94
C LEU A 85 -8.77 5.85 -12.41
N GLU A 86 -9.27 6.24 -13.59
CA GLU A 86 -10.48 5.65 -14.18
C GLU A 86 -10.32 4.13 -14.41
N PHE A 87 -9.15 3.70 -14.87
CA PHE A 87 -8.84 2.27 -15.02
C PHE A 87 -9.03 1.52 -13.68
N TRP A 88 -8.46 2.03 -12.59
CA TRP A 88 -8.57 1.40 -11.28
C TRP A 88 -9.97 1.55 -10.68
N ALA A 89 -10.62 2.71 -10.85
CA ALA A 89 -12.00 2.92 -10.42
C ALA A 89 -12.96 1.92 -11.05
N ASN A 90 -12.81 1.64 -12.35
CA ASN A 90 -13.62 0.65 -13.06
C ASN A 90 -13.38 -0.78 -12.54
N ILE A 91 -12.13 -1.15 -12.20
CA ILE A 91 -11.82 -2.47 -11.64
C ILE A 91 -12.44 -2.65 -10.26
N PHE A 92 -12.40 -1.63 -9.42
CA PHE A 92 -12.87 -1.72 -8.02
C PHE A 92 -14.32 -1.28 -7.83
N GLY A 93 -14.99 -0.81 -8.89
CA GLY A 93 -16.35 -0.30 -8.78
C GLY A 93 -16.47 1.01 -8.01
N SER A 94 -15.40 1.80 -7.94
CA SER A 94 -15.38 3.07 -7.20
C SER A 94 -16.04 4.18 -8.02
N PRO A 95 -17.03 4.91 -7.44
CA PRO A 95 -17.82 5.89 -8.21
C PRO A 95 -17.14 7.23 -8.45
N SER A 96 -16.14 7.60 -7.63
CA SER A 96 -15.57 8.96 -7.67
C SER A 96 -14.04 8.96 -7.59
N ILE A 97 -13.42 9.41 -8.68
CA ILE A 97 -11.98 9.70 -8.71
C ILE A 97 -11.65 11.08 -8.14
N SER A 98 -12.60 12.03 -8.19
CA SER A 98 -12.36 13.43 -7.78
C SER A 98 -12.00 13.55 -6.31
N GLU A 99 -12.75 12.89 -5.42
CA GLU A 99 -12.47 12.90 -3.98
C GLU A 99 -11.08 12.31 -3.66
N VAL A 100 -10.71 11.25 -4.37
CA VAL A 100 -9.41 10.62 -4.20
C VAL A 100 -8.31 11.55 -4.73
N ALA A 101 -8.53 12.18 -5.89
CA ALA A 101 -7.58 13.12 -6.47
C ALA A 101 -7.34 14.35 -5.57
N GLU A 102 -8.38 14.86 -4.92
CA GLU A 102 -8.26 15.94 -3.93
C GLU A 102 -7.47 15.49 -2.69
N LYS A 103 -7.84 14.35 -2.07
CA LYS A 103 -7.17 13.82 -0.88
C LYS A 103 -5.67 13.57 -1.09
N PHE A 104 -5.27 13.16 -2.29
CA PHE A 104 -3.87 12.91 -2.63
C PHE A 104 -3.18 14.13 -3.28
N MET A 105 -3.85 15.29 -3.34
CA MET A 105 -3.32 16.53 -3.93
C MET A 105 -2.79 16.33 -5.36
N ILE A 106 -3.58 15.67 -6.20
CA ILE A 106 -3.26 15.41 -7.61
C ILE A 106 -4.36 15.90 -8.57
N ILE A 107 -5.33 16.65 -8.06
CA ILE A 107 -6.47 17.17 -8.86
C ILE A 107 -5.98 18.00 -10.06
N ASP A 108 -4.99 18.86 -9.86
CA ASP A 108 -4.43 19.71 -10.91
C ASP A 108 -3.58 18.94 -11.93
N LEU A 109 -3.28 17.65 -11.63
CA LEU A 109 -2.46 16.79 -12.47
C LEU A 109 -3.29 15.85 -13.35
N LEU A 110 -4.62 15.83 -13.22
CA LEU A 110 -5.49 14.86 -13.89
C LEU A 110 -5.26 14.75 -15.39
N ASN A 111 -5.07 15.89 -16.07
CA ASN A 111 -4.84 15.94 -17.52
C ASN A 111 -3.37 15.71 -17.93
N SER A 112 -2.45 15.59 -16.96
CA SER A 112 -1.04 15.40 -17.25
C SER A 112 -0.72 13.92 -17.48
N LYS A 113 0.14 13.62 -18.48
CA LYS A 113 0.67 12.27 -18.63
C LYS A 113 1.56 11.92 -17.44
N VAL A 114 1.37 10.72 -16.87
CA VAL A 114 2.15 10.26 -15.71
C VAL A 114 3.65 10.25 -16.01
N GLY A 115 4.05 9.97 -17.26
CA GLY A 115 5.46 10.01 -17.67
C GLY A 115 6.17 11.35 -17.40
N ASN A 116 5.42 12.46 -17.45
CA ASN A 116 5.94 13.82 -17.30
C ASN A 116 6.00 14.30 -15.85
N LEU A 117 5.47 13.54 -14.90
CA LEU A 117 5.41 13.89 -13.49
C LEU A 117 6.75 13.68 -12.79
N SER A 118 7.00 14.44 -11.73
CA SER A 118 8.10 14.17 -10.81
C SER A 118 7.94 12.83 -10.09
N ALA A 119 9.01 12.30 -9.50
CA ALA A 119 8.96 11.04 -8.76
C ALA A 119 7.93 11.09 -7.61
N GLY A 120 7.90 12.18 -6.84
CA GLY A 120 6.92 12.37 -5.77
C GLY A 120 5.48 12.45 -6.27
N GLN A 121 5.24 13.16 -7.39
CA GLN A 121 3.92 13.19 -8.02
C GLN A 121 3.49 11.80 -8.51
N LYS A 122 4.38 11.03 -9.15
CA LYS A 122 4.13 9.64 -9.56
C LYS A 122 3.78 8.78 -8.36
N ARG A 123 4.52 8.93 -7.26
CA ARG A 123 4.25 8.19 -6.02
C ARG A 123 2.87 8.51 -5.46
N ARG A 124 2.46 9.80 -5.42
CA ARG A 124 1.11 10.18 -4.99
C ARG A 124 0.03 9.58 -5.89
N VAL A 125 0.21 9.61 -7.21
CA VAL A 125 -0.71 8.94 -8.15
C VAL A 125 -0.75 7.43 -7.92
N GLY A 126 0.38 6.79 -7.67
CA GLY A 126 0.45 5.36 -7.35
C GLY A 126 -0.29 5.01 -6.05
N LEU A 127 -0.15 5.84 -5.02
CA LEU A 127 -0.83 5.65 -3.73
C LEU A 127 -2.33 5.95 -3.81
N SER A 128 -2.74 6.94 -4.60
CA SER A 128 -4.15 7.34 -4.71
C SER A 128 -5.07 6.21 -5.19
N ARG A 129 -4.57 5.26 -5.97
CA ARG A 129 -5.33 4.07 -6.38
C ARG A 129 -5.83 3.25 -5.19
N LEU A 130 -5.13 3.28 -4.04
CA LEU A 130 -5.57 2.58 -2.82
C LEU A 130 -6.88 3.16 -2.29
N GLY A 131 -7.07 4.48 -2.41
CA GLY A 131 -8.31 5.15 -2.05
C GLY A 131 -9.52 4.69 -2.90
N LEU A 132 -9.27 4.14 -4.09
CA LEU A 132 -10.31 3.62 -4.98
C LEU A 132 -10.73 2.18 -4.64
N THR A 133 -9.96 1.47 -3.80
CA THR A 133 -10.23 0.05 -3.49
C THR A 133 -11.40 -0.16 -2.54
N GLY A 134 -11.77 0.85 -1.74
CA GLY A 134 -12.72 0.71 -0.63
C GLY A 134 -12.20 -0.15 0.53
N ARG A 135 -10.98 -0.66 0.45
CA ARG A 135 -10.40 -1.57 1.45
C ARG A 135 -9.96 -0.83 2.71
N GLN A 136 -10.13 -1.47 3.86
CA GLN A 136 -9.94 -0.84 5.15
C GLN A 136 -8.49 -0.95 5.68
N VAL A 137 -7.73 -1.95 5.24
CA VAL A 137 -6.36 -2.20 5.69
C VAL A 137 -5.39 -1.95 4.55
N TRP A 138 -4.51 -0.97 4.73
CA TRP A 138 -3.49 -0.62 3.76
C TRP A 138 -2.12 -1.07 4.26
N LEU A 139 -1.50 -1.95 3.51
CA LEU A 139 -0.14 -2.42 3.72
C LEU A 139 0.79 -1.70 2.75
N LEU A 140 1.60 -0.80 3.27
CA LEU A 140 2.44 0.10 2.47
C LEU A 140 3.92 -0.24 2.67
N ASP A 141 4.59 -0.63 1.60
CA ASP A 141 6.02 -0.93 1.61
C ASP A 141 6.79 0.29 1.09
N GLU A 142 7.51 0.95 2.01
CA GLU A 142 8.26 2.18 1.75
C GLU A 142 7.44 3.30 1.08
N PRO A 143 6.28 3.71 1.64
CA PRO A 143 5.36 4.64 0.98
C PRO A 143 5.95 6.05 0.80
N THR A 144 6.93 6.43 1.61
CA THR A 144 7.51 7.78 1.64
C THR A 144 8.74 7.95 0.75
N VAL A 145 9.21 6.89 0.10
CA VAL A 145 10.30 6.99 -0.86
C VAL A 145 9.90 7.94 -1.98
N SER A 146 10.77 8.92 -2.27
CA SER A 146 10.56 9.99 -3.26
C SER A 146 9.50 11.05 -2.91
N LEU A 147 8.94 11.04 -1.69
CA LEU A 147 8.09 12.13 -1.20
C LEU A 147 8.93 13.16 -0.44
N ASP A 148 8.61 14.44 -0.60
CA ASP A 148 9.14 15.52 0.22
C ASP A 148 8.44 15.57 1.59
N GLU A 149 9.00 16.34 2.54
CA GLU A 149 8.47 16.43 3.90
C GLU A 149 7.02 16.93 3.96
N THR A 150 6.60 17.75 3.00
CA THR A 150 5.23 18.26 2.91
C THR A 150 4.26 17.19 2.44
N SER A 151 4.68 16.34 1.52
CA SER A 151 3.89 15.23 0.99
C SER A 151 3.76 14.04 1.96
N VAL A 152 4.66 13.93 2.95
CA VAL A 152 4.61 12.87 3.99
C VAL A 152 3.58 13.15 5.07
N LYS A 153 3.13 14.40 5.22
CA LYS A 153 2.16 14.83 6.27
C LYS A 153 0.69 14.68 5.86
N ILE A 154 0.42 14.08 4.71
CA ILE A 154 -0.92 13.71 4.25
C ILE A 154 -1.26 12.34 4.87
#